data_7e689a5fc517dba64f9fa829dc009673
#
_entry.id   7e689a5fc517dba64f9fa829dc009673
#
_cell.length_a   1.000
_cell.length_b   1.000
_cell.length_c   1.000
_cell.angle_alpha   90.00
_cell.angle_beta   90.00
_cell.angle_gamma   90.00
#
_symmetry.space_group_name_H-M   'P 1'
#
loop_
_entity.id
_entity.type
_entity.pdbx_description
1 polymer ?
#
loop_
_entity_poly.entity_id
_entity_poly.type
_entity_poly.pdbx_seq_one_letter_code
_entity_poly.pdbx_strand_id
1 'polypeptide(L)'
;MFIVKRILSLLFLLILLIAPGFVSAQNTPDPNTPDGLIKMIVADVMASVKADPEIQKGNIPRVVDLVEKKIVPYTDMRRTTQLAMGKNWGKATPEQQNQLITEFKSLLIRTYSGALSQLRDQTVQYKPFRANPSDTDVIVRTVVIGKSDPIPLDYRLEKTKDGWKGYDINIMGAWLIEAYRNQFTNQISQNGVDGLIKFLQERNATLAGKK
;
A
#
# COMPACT_ATOMS: atom_id res chain seq x y z
N MET A 1 4.19 -74.90 7.07
CA MET A 1 5.01 -73.88 7.73
C MET A 1 5.49 -72.77 6.79
N PHE A 2 5.04 -72.73 5.51
CA PHE A 2 5.44 -71.72 4.50
C PHE A 2 4.37 -70.62 4.24
N ILE A 3 3.12 -70.87 4.63
CA ILE A 3 2.00 -69.93 4.32
C ILE A 3 1.93 -68.80 5.35
N VAL A 4 2.26 -69.06 6.63
CA VAL A 4 2.21 -68.04 7.70
C VAL A 4 3.26 -66.96 7.56
N LYS A 5 4.46 -67.27 7.02
CA LYS A 5 5.54 -66.29 6.77
C LYS A 5 5.25 -65.29 5.63
N ARG A 6 4.37 -65.63 4.69
CA ARG A 6 4.01 -64.72 3.57
C ARG A 6 2.92 -63.70 4.00
N ILE A 7 2.08 -64.01 4.97
CA ILE A 7 1.04 -63.10 5.45
C ILE A 7 1.65 -62.05 6.39
N LEU A 8 2.66 -62.37 7.16
CA LEU A 8 3.35 -61.39 8.04
C LEU A 8 4.20 -60.38 7.23
N SER A 9 4.71 -60.77 6.04
CA SER A 9 5.50 -59.88 5.18
C SER A 9 4.63 -58.87 4.42
N LEU A 10 3.35 -59.14 4.18
CA LEU A 10 2.40 -58.24 3.54
C LEU A 10 1.77 -57.22 4.54
N LEU A 11 1.72 -57.52 5.83
CA LEU A 11 1.25 -56.58 6.83
C LEU A 11 2.31 -55.49 7.19
N PHE A 12 3.60 -55.78 6.97
CA PHE A 12 4.67 -54.82 7.25
C PHE A 12 4.88 -53.80 6.12
N LEU A 13 4.33 -54.05 4.94
CA LEU A 13 4.47 -53.15 3.78
C LEU A 13 3.33 -52.10 3.67
N LEU A 14 2.30 -52.19 4.55
CA LEU A 14 1.15 -51.27 4.52
C LEU A 14 1.23 -50.14 5.55
N ILE A 15 2.28 -50.05 6.36
CA ILE A 15 2.44 -49.05 7.44
C ILE A 15 3.37 -47.90 7.04
N LEU A 16 3.96 -47.92 5.82
CA LEU A 16 5.00 -46.95 5.42
C LEU A 16 4.49 -45.86 4.44
N LEU A 17 3.20 -45.52 4.43
CA LEU A 17 2.66 -44.52 3.50
C LEU A 17 1.74 -43.46 4.17
N ILE A 18 1.92 -43.25 5.48
CA ILE A 18 1.40 -42.02 6.11
C ILE A 18 2.63 -41.15 6.43
N ALA A 19 3.26 -40.62 5.39
CA ALA A 19 4.09 -39.43 5.59
C ALA A 19 3.11 -38.33 6.06
N PRO A 20 3.31 -37.76 7.28
CA PRO A 20 2.58 -36.56 7.62
C PRO A 20 3.01 -35.52 6.59
N GLY A 21 2.10 -35.20 5.67
CA GLY A 21 2.29 -34.05 4.81
C GLY A 21 2.51 -32.86 5.73
N PHE A 22 3.73 -32.32 5.75
CA PHE A 22 3.99 -31.01 6.30
C PHE A 22 3.16 -30.05 5.46
N VAL A 23 1.92 -29.82 5.88
CA VAL A 23 1.15 -28.67 5.46
C VAL A 23 1.96 -27.51 6.01
N SER A 24 2.84 -26.94 5.19
CA SER A 24 3.37 -25.61 5.45
C SER A 24 2.14 -24.71 5.55
N ALA A 25 1.75 -24.39 6.76
CA ALA A 25 0.80 -23.32 7.01
C ALA A 25 1.41 -22.09 6.34
N GLN A 26 0.92 -21.75 5.15
CA GLN A 26 1.19 -20.45 4.57
C GLN A 26 0.63 -19.46 5.59
N ASN A 27 1.51 -18.83 6.36
CA ASN A 27 1.14 -17.76 7.26
C ASN A 27 0.54 -16.63 6.39
N THR A 28 -0.78 -16.68 6.21
CA THR A 28 -1.51 -15.57 5.60
C THR A 28 -1.25 -14.34 6.46
N PRO A 29 -0.83 -13.22 5.86
CA PRO A 29 -0.57 -12.01 6.60
C PRO A 29 -1.80 -11.60 7.42
N ASP A 30 -1.63 -11.37 8.72
CA ASP A 30 -2.72 -10.90 9.57
C ASP A 30 -2.94 -9.39 9.36
N PRO A 31 -4.04 -8.95 8.75
CA PRO A 31 -4.31 -7.54 8.48
C PRO A 31 -4.54 -6.71 9.75
N ASN A 32 -4.69 -7.36 10.91
CA ASN A 32 -4.79 -6.67 12.19
C ASN A 32 -3.43 -6.23 12.75
N THR A 33 -2.33 -6.65 12.12
CA THR A 33 -0.97 -6.17 12.41
C THR A 33 -0.50 -5.18 11.35
N PRO A 34 0.35 -4.18 11.70
CA PRO A 34 0.79 -3.18 10.73
C PRO A 34 1.52 -3.77 9.54
N ASP A 35 2.45 -4.67 9.78
CA ASP A 35 3.23 -5.33 8.73
C ASP A 35 2.40 -6.33 7.93
N GLY A 36 1.46 -7.02 8.58
CA GLY A 36 0.51 -7.92 7.93
C GLY A 36 -0.44 -7.16 7.00
N LEU A 37 -0.93 -5.98 7.41
CA LEU A 37 -1.73 -5.10 6.56
C LEU A 37 -0.96 -4.68 5.31
N ILE A 38 0.29 -4.22 5.44
CA ILE A 38 1.11 -3.84 4.29
C ILE A 38 1.37 -5.05 3.38
N LYS A 39 1.67 -6.22 3.95
CA LYS A 39 1.85 -7.46 3.16
C LYS A 39 0.60 -7.81 2.35
N MET A 40 -0.57 -7.72 2.97
CA MET A 40 -1.86 -7.97 2.32
C MET A 40 -2.10 -6.99 1.16
N ILE A 41 -1.97 -5.67 1.41
CA ILE A 41 -2.18 -4.64 0.38
C ILE A 41 -1.22 -4.85 -0.79
N VAL A 42 0.07 -5.04 -0.51
CA VAL A 42 1.09 -5.24 -1.55
C VAL A 42 0.79 -6.50 -2.38
N ALA A 43 0.43 -7.61 -1.74
CA ALA A 43 0.08 -8.85 -2.44
C ALA A 43 -1.13 -8.65 -3.36
N ASP A 44 -2.19 -7.98 -2.88
CA ASP A 44 -3.41 -7.69 -3.63
C ASP A 44 -3.15 -6.75 -4.82
N VAL A 45 -2.34 -5.71 -4.62
CA VAL A 45 -1.97 -4.77 -5.69
C VAL A 45 -1.15 -5.49 -6.76
N MET A 46 -0.12 -6.24 -6.37
CA MET A 46 0.73 -6.96 -7.31
C MET A 46 -0.05 -8.03 -8.09
N ALA A 47 -0.96 -8.76 -7.43
CA ALA A 47 -1.83 -9.72 -8.10
C ALA A 47 -2.74 -9.04 -9.12
N SER A 48 -3.33 -7.90 -8.77
CA SER A 48 -4.20 -7.12 -9.65
C SER A 48 -3.44 -6.56 -10.86
N VAL A 49 -2.22 -6.03 -10.66
CA VAL A 49 -1.37 -5.54 -11.76
C VAL A 49 -0.98 -6.67 -12.72
N LYS A 50 -0.66 -7.86 -12.19
CA LYS A 50 -0.35 -9.03 -13.02
C LYS A 50 -1.55 -9.54 -13.81
N ALA A 51 -2.75 -9.45 -13.25
CA ALA A 51 -3.98 -9.95 -13.87
C ALA A 51 -4.58 -9.00 -14.93
N ASP A 52 -4.24 -7.71 -14.90
CA ASP A 52 -4.84 -6.69 -15.78
C ASP A 52 -3.81 -6.10 -16.76
N PRO A 53 -3.81 -6.51 -18.05
CA PRO A 53 -2.92 -5.98 -19.06
C PRO A 53 -3.08 -4.46 -19.30
N GLU A 54 -4.25 -3.89 -19.05
CA GLU A 54 -4.48 -2.46 -19.22
C GLU A 54 -3.77 -1.64 -18.14
N ILE A 55 -3.74 -2.14 -16.90
CA ILE A 55 -2.91 -1.54 -15.83
C ILE A 55 -1.43 -1.56 -16.23
N GLN A 56 -0.95 -2.69 -16.78
CA GLN A 56 0.43 -2.84 -17.21
C GLN A 56 0.81 -1.88 -18.36
N LYS A 57 -0.15 -1.51 -19.21
CA LYS A 57 0.01 -0.50 -20.27
C LYS A 57 -0.07 0.94 -19.75
N GLY A 58 -0.34 1.14 -18.46
CA GLY A 58 -0.47 2.47 -17.85
C GLY A 58 -1.84 3.11 -18.03
N ASN A 59 -2.90 2.33 -18.25
CA ASN A 59 -4.27 2.85 -18.33
C ASN A 59 -4.67 3.50 -17.00
N ILE A 60 -4.64 4.83 -16.94
CA ILE A 60 -4.87 5.60 -15.70
C ILE A 60 -6.23 5.30 -15.06
N PRO A 61 -7.36 5.26 -15.78
CA PRO A 61 -8.64 4.87 -15.18
C PRO A 61 -8.60 3.52 -14.47
N ARG A 62 -7.92 2.53 -15.03
CA ARG A 62 -7.78 1.20 -14.40
C ARG A 62 -6.89 1.24 -13.16
N VAL A 63 -5.81 2.03 -13.19
CA VAL A 63 -4.95 2.24 -12.01
C VAL A 63 -5.72 2.97 -10.91
N VAL A 64 -6.52 3.99 -11.24
CA VAL A 64 -7.38 4.68 -10.28
C VAL A 64 -8.35 3.71 -9.62
N ASP A 65 -9.05 2.88 -10.39
CA ASP A 65 -9.97 1.86 -9.88
C ASP A 65 -9.26 0.85 -8.94
N LEU A 66 -8.07 0.40 -9.32
CA LEU A 66 -7.24 -0.45 -8.47
C LEU A 66 -6.94 0.22 -7.12
N VAL A 67 -6.46 1.47 -7.13
CA VAL A 67 -6.08 2.20 -5.92
C VAL A 67 -7.29 2.46 -5.03
N GLU A 68 -8.42 2.89 -5.61
CA GLU A 68 -9.67 3.12 -4.87
C GLU A 68 -10.19 1.84 -4.19
N LYS A 69 -10.02 0.68 -4.81
CA LYS A 69 -10.50 -0.59 -4.26
C LYS A 69 -9.52 -1.27 -3.30
N LYS A 70 -8.21 -1.13 -3.54
CA LYS A 70 -7.20 -1.94 -2.87
C LYS A 70 -6.29 -1.18 -1.90
N ILE A 71 -6.19 0.15 -2.01
CA ILE A 71 -5.32 0.99 -1.18
C ILE A 71 -6.14 1.95 -0.32
N VAL A 72 -7.04 2.72 -0.93
CA VAL A 72 -7.81 3.78 -0.23
C VAL A 72 -8.55 3.28 1.00
N PRO A 73 -9.18 2.09 1.03
CA PRO A 73 -9.86 1.58 2.22
C PRO A 73 -8.95 1.42 3.45
N TYR A 74 -7.65 1.30 3.23
CA TYR A 74 -6.63 1.10 4.26
C TYR A 74 -5.78 2.34 4.52
N THR A 75 -6.18 3.51 4.00
CA THR A 75 -5.48 4.78 4.18
C THR A 75 -6.33 5.81 4.91
N ASP A 76 -5.70 6.66 5.72
CA ASP A 76 -6.32 7.85 6.28
C ASP A 76 -5.94 9.11 5.47
N MET A 77 -6.68 9.34 4.38
CA MET A 77 -6.45 10.50 3.52
C MET A 77 -6.75 11.83 4.21
N ARG A 78 -7.63 11.85 5.23
CA ARG A 78 -7.88 13.05 6.03
C ARG A 78 -6.62 13.42 6.82
N ARG A 79 -6.03 12.46 7.54
CA ARG A 79 -4.78 12.67 8.29
C ARG A 79 -3.63 13.07 7.36
N THR A 80 -3.47 12.37 6.23
CA THR A 80 -2.47 12.70 5.20
C THR A 80 -2.59 14.16 4.77
N THR A 81 -3.80 14.59 4.41
CA THR A 81 -4.05 15.96 3.94
C THR A 81 -3.87 16.99 5.06
N GLN A 82 -4.37 16.69 6.25
CA GLN A 82 -4.21 17.54 7.44
C GLN A 82 -2.73 17.80 7.76
N LEU A 83 -1.91 16.76 7.74
CA LEU A 83 -0.47 16.87 8.01
C LEU A 83 0.27 17.62 6.89
N ALA A 84 -0.13 17.44 5.63
CA ALA A 84 0.42 18.21 4.52
C ALA A 84 0.01 19.68 4.57
N MET A 85 -1.18 20.02 5.02
CA MET A 85 -1.65 21.39 5.27
C MET A 85 -0.96 22.04 6.48
N GLY A 86 -0.55 21.24 7.47
CA GLY A 86 0.06 21.69 8.71
C GLY A 86 -0.82 22.71 9.45
N LYS A 87 -0.22 23.83 9.89
CA LYS A 87 -0.94 24.92 10.60
C LYS A 87 -2.08 25.58 9.79
N ASN A 88 -2.12 25.34 8.48
CA ASN A 88 -3.15 25.93 7.63
C ASN A 88 -4.43 25.11 7.61
N TRP A 89 -4.43 23.87 8.12
CA TRP A 89 -5.63 23.03 8.16
C TRP A 89 -6.82 23.68 8.87
N GLY A 90 -6.56 24.32 10.01
CA GLY A 90 -7.60 25.03 10.77
C GLY A 90 -8.13 26.32 10.12
N LYS A 91 -7.53 26.78 9.01
CA LYS A 91 -8.03 27.93 8.23
C LYS A 91 -9.03 27.51 7.16
N ALA A 92 -9.08 26.24 6.82
CA ALA A 92 -10.01 25.70 5.83
C ALA A 92 -11.35 25.38 6.46
N THR A 93 -12.44 25.73 5.77
CA THR A 93 -13.79 25.30 6.17
C THR A 93 -13.92 23.78 6.02
N PRO A 94 -14.94 23.14 6.65
CA PRO A 94 -15.18 21.70 6.46
C PRO A 94 -15.34 21.30 4.98
N GLU A 95 -15.98 22.14 4.17
CA GLU A 95 -16.18 21.95 2.74
C GLU A 95 -14.85 22.00 1.99
N GLN A 96 -14.02 23.02 2.28
CA GLN A 96 -12.67 23.14 1.72
C GLN A 96 -11.77 21.97 2.14
N GLN A 97 -11.86 21.51 3.40
CA GLN A 97 -11.14 20.33 3.87
C GLN A 97 -11.50 19.08 3.05
N ASN A 98 -12.79 18.86 2.78
CA ASN A 98 -13.25 17.73 1.98
C ASN A 98 -12.78 17.83 0.52
N GLN A 99 -12.82 19.03 -0.06
CA GLN A 99 -12.29 19.28 -1.41
C GLN A 99 -10.78 19.00 -1.45
N LEU A 100 -9.99 19.50 -0.48
CA LEU A 100 -8.56 19.27 -0.41
C LEU A 100 -8.23 17.79 -0.28
N ILE A 101 -8.97 17.02 0.53
CA ILE A 101 -8.79 15.57 0.65
C ILE A 101 -9.00 14.89 -0.71
N THR A 102 -10.08 15.26 -1.41
CA THR A 102 -10.43 14.68 -2.71
C THR A 102 -9.39 15.02 -3.77
N GLU A 103 -9.01 16.28 -3.87
CA GLU A 103 -8.05 16.73 -4.89
C GLU A 103 -6.64 16.22 -4.61
N PHE A 104 -6.20 16.19 -3.34
CA PHE A 104 -4.89 15.67 -2.99
C PHE A 104 -4.80 14.15 -3.21
N LYS A 105 -5.84 13.39 -2.86
CA LYS A 105 -5.93 11.97 -3.19
C LYS A 105 -5.79 11.75 -4.70
N SER A 106 -6.57 12.49 -5.50
CA SER A 106 -6.51 12.40 -6.96
C SER A 106 -5.11 12.73 -7.52
N LEU A 107 -4.47 13.77 -6.98
CA LEU A 107 -3.09 14.14 -7.36
C LEU A 107 -2.11 13.02 -7.09
N LEU A 108 -2.14 12.42 -5.90
CA LEU A 108 -1.24 11.31 -5.53
C LEU A 108 -1.43 10.10 -6.45
N ILE A 109 -2.68 9.68 -6.67
CA ILE A 109 -2.99 8.54 -7.53
C ILE A 109 -2.43 8.78 -8.94
N ARG A 110 -2.72 9.93 -9.55
CA ARG A 110 -2.28 10.26 -10.92
C ARG A 110 -0.76 10.41 -11.03
N THR A 111 -0.12 11.00 -10.02
CA THR A 111 1.34 11.21 -10.02
C THR A 111 2.09 9.88 -9.96
N TYR A 112 1.60 8.92 -9.18
CA TYR A 112 2.29 7.65 -8.94
C TYR A 112 1.72 6.46 -9.73
N SER A 113 0.70 6.68 -10.59
CA SER A 113 0.09 5.62 -11.40
C SER A 113 1.09 4.87 -12.29
N GLY A 114 2.05 5.58 -12.89
CA GLY A 114 3.08 4.96 -13.72
C GLY A 114 3.99 3.99 -12.96
N ALA A 115 4.33 4.31 -11.70
CA ALA A 115 5.11 3.41 -10.86
C ALA A 115 4.34 2.12 -10.53
N LEU A 116 3.02 2.23 -10.26
CA LEU A 116 2.17 1.05 -10.00
C LEU A 116 2.09 0.12 -11.21
N SER A 117 2.02 0.67 -12.42
CA SER A 117 1.95 -0.11 -13.67
C SER A 117 3.20 -0.98 -13.90
N GLN A 118 4.35 -0.59 -13.32
CA GLN A 118 5.62 -1.30 -13.47
C GLN A 118 5.83 -2.43 -12.47
N LEU A 119 4.92 -2.61 -11.49
CA LEU A 119 5.10 -3.60 -10.40
C LEU A 119 5.03 -5.07 -10.85
N ARG A 120 4.63 -5.38 -12.08
CA ARG A 120 4.37 -6.76 -12.55
C ARG A 120 5.56 -7.72 -12.42
N ASP A 121 6.79 -7.21 -12.66
CA ASP A 121 8.04 -7.99 -12.69
C ASP A 121 8.92 -7.74 -11.47
N GLN A 122 8.36 -7.11 -10.45
CA GLN A 122 9.07 -6.76 -9.24
C GLN A 122 8.70 -7.69 -8.09
N THR A 123 9.55 -7.71 -7.07
CA THR A 123 9.29 -8.39 -5.80
C THR A 123 9.44 -7.39 -4.66
N VAL A 124 8.76 -7.64 -3.55
CA VAL A 124 8.86 -6.77 -2.37
C VAL A 124 9.50 -7.55 -1.23
N GLN A 125 10.63 -7.04 -0.76
CA GLN A 125 11.28 -7.52 0.45
C GLN A 125 10.80 -6.71 1.65
N TYR A 126 10.38 -7.41 2.71
CA TYR A 126 9.96 -6.81 3.96
C TYR A 126 11.14 -6.80 4.93
N LYS A 127 11.44 -5.63 5.49
CA LYS A 127 12.45 -5.53 6.56
C LYS A 127 11.89 -6.05 7.88
N PRO A 128 12.73 -6.53 8.80
CA PRO A 128 12.27 -6.95 10.12
C PRO A 128 11.45 -5.85 10.79
N PHE A 129 10.24 -6.19 11.24
CA PHE A 129 9.33 -5.29 11.92
C PHE A 129 9.14 -5.75 13.36
N ARG A 130 9.19 -4.79 14.28
CA ARG A 130 8.87 -5.01 15.69
C ARG A 130 8.08 -3.80 16.18
N ALA A 131 6.97 -4.05 16.85
CA ALA A 131 6.17 -3.05 17.53
C ALA A 131 5.85 -3.54 18.94
N ASN A 132 5.71 -2.60 19.88
CA ASN A 132 5.16 -2.92 21.19
C ASN A 132 3.62 -2.96 21.09
N PRO A 133 2.94 -3.74 21.93
CA PRO A 133 1.47 -3.78 21.92
C PRO A 133 0.78 -2.44 22.17
N SER A 134 1.50 -1.49 22.81
CA SER A 134 1.03 -0.14 23.11
C SER A 134 1.29 0.86 21.97
N ASP A 135 2.05 0.51 20.95
CA ASP A 135 2.37 1.43 19.85
C ASP A 135 1.10 1.72 19.04
N THR A 136 0.85 2.98 18.80
CA THR A 136 -0.29 3.49 18.01
C THR A 136 0.14 4.17 16.71
N ASP A 137 1.44 4.37 16.52
CA ASP A 137 2.05 4.94 15.31
C ASP A 137 3.37 4.20 15.05
N VAL A 138 3.51 3.66 13.83
CA VAL A 138 4.62 2.76 13.50
C VAL A 138 5.10 2.99 12.06
N ILE A 139 6.32 2.49 11.76
CA ILE A 139 6.86 2.50 10.40
C ILE A 139 7.13 1.06 9.97
N VAL A 140 6.46 0.63 8.90
CA VAL A 140 6.77 -0.63 8.19
C VAL A 140 7.68 -0.30 7.03
N ARG A 141 8.79 -1.05 6.89
CA ARG A 141 9.81 -0.80 5.86
C ARG A 141 9.86 -1.93 4.86
N THR A 142 9.94 -1.54 3.58
CA THR A 142 10.09 -2.49 2.47
C THR A 142 11.14 -2.03 1.48
N VAL A 143 11.52 -2.93 0.58
CA VAL A 143 12.34 -2.61 -0.59
C VAL A 143 11.73 -3.30 -1.80
N VAL A 144 11.43 -2.52 -2.82
CA VAL A 144 10.98 -3.06 -4.11
C VAL A 144 12.20 -3.42 -4.93
N ILE A 145 12.29 -4.68 -5.34
CA ILE A 145 13.39 -5.25 -6.12
C ILE A 145 12.89 -5.55 -7.53
N GLY A 146 13.58 -5.00 -8.51
CA GLY A 146 13.30 -5.19 -9.93
C GLY A 146 14.59 -5.30 -10.74
N LYS A 147 14.52 -4.92 -12.01
CA LYS A 147 15.69 -4.88 -12.91
C LYS A 147 16.58 -3.64 -12.67
N SER A 148 16.02 -2.59 -12.09
CA SER A 148 16.72 -1.36 -11.70
C SER A 148 17.22 -1.45 -10.26
N ASP A 149 17.84 -0.36 -9.78
CA ASP A 149 18.27 -0.25 -8.39
C ASP A 149 17.10 -0.50 -7.43
N PRO A 150 17.36 -1.13 -6.27
CA PRO A 150 16.34 -1.36 -5.25
C PRO A 150 15.70 -0.04 -4.78
N ILE A 151 14.38 0.00 -4.68
CA ILE A 151 13.62 1.18 -4.26
C ILE A 151 13.14 0.98 -2.82
N PRO A 152 13.72 1.67 -1.82
CA PRO A 152 13.18 1.69 -0.46
C PRO A 152 11.81 2.36 -0.43
N LEU A 153 10.84 1.69 0.22
CA LEU A 153 9.51 2.22 0.52
C LEU A 153 9.21 1.99 1.99
N ASP A 154 8.98 3.07 2.74
CA ASP A 154 8.56 2.99 4.13
C ASP A 154 7.14 3.55 4.27
N TYR A 155 6.35 2.95 5.14
CA TYR A 155 4.94 3.32 5.35
C TYR A 155 4.75 3.72 6.81
N ARG A 156 4.18 4.91 7.06
CA ARG A 156 3.67 5.29 8.39
C ARG A 156 2.24 4.83 8.53
N LEU A 157 1.97 4.10 9.62
CA LEU A 157 0.63 3.63 9.95
C LEU A 157 0.25 4.10 11.35
N GLU A 158 -1.03 4.40 11.52
CA GLU A 158 -1.61 4.67 12.83
C GLU A 158 -2.69 3.64 13.17
N LYS A 159 -2.88 3.42 14.46
CA LYS A 159 -3.95 2.59 14.98
C LYS A 159 -5.19 3.45 15.20
N THR A 160 -6.24 3.17 14.44
CA THR A 160 -7.54 3.81 14.57
C THR A 160 -8.55 2.87 15.26
N LYS A 161 -9.77 3.35 15.51
CA LYS A 161 -10.88 2.51 15.97
C LYS A 161 -11.23 1.38 14.99
N ASP A 162 -10.96 1.60 13.71
CA ASP A 162 -11.26 0.68 12.60
C ASP A 162 -10.04 -0.16 12.17
N GLY A 163 -9.02 -0.26 13.02
CA GLY A 163 -7.76 -0.96 12.75
C GLY A 163 -6.63 -0.05 12.31
N TRP A 164 -5.57 -0.63 11.78
CA TRP A 164 -4.42 0.11 11.27
C TRP A 164 -4.74 0.79 9.94
N LYS A 165 -4.27 2.04 9.78
CA LYS A 165 -4.40 2.82 8.54
C LYS A 165 -3.05 3.44 8.18
N GLY A 166 -2.66 3.32 6.90
CA GLY A 166 -1.53 4.06 6.37
C GLY A 166 -1.88 5.55 6.20
N TYR A 167 -0.94 6.45 6.51
CA TYR A 167 -1.18 7.88 6.32
C TYR A 167 -0.03 8.63 5.64
N ASP A 168 1.16 8.03 5.53
CA ASP A 168 2.29 8.61 4.80
C ASP A 168 3.16 7.52 4.19
N ILE A 169 3.85 7.85 3.12
CA ILE A 169 4.80 6.95 2.46
C ILE A 169 6.11 7.69 2.20
N ASN A 170 7.22 7.02 2.48
CA ASN A 170 8.56 7.45 2.10
C ASN A 170 8.97 6.72 0.82
N ILE A 171 9.35 7.45 -0.18
CA ILE A 171 9.85 6.92 -1.46
C ILE A 171 11.29 7.39 -1.62
N MET A 172 12.26 6.46 -1.58
CA MET A 172 13.69 6.75 -1.76
C MET A 172 14.20 7.85 -0.80
N GLY A 173 13.73 7.87 0.45
CA GLY A 173 14.16 8.84 1.47
C GLY A 173 13.28 10.09 1.60
N ALA A 174 12.34 10.32 0.69
CA ALA A 174 11.43 11.48 0.74
C ALA A 174 10.04 11.07 1.26
N TRP A 175 9.61 11.63 2.39
CA TRP A 175 8.25 11.50 2.90
C TRP A 175 7.29 12.38 2.09
N LEU A 176 6.18 11.83 1.60
CA LEU A 176 5.24 12.56 0.76
C LEU A 176 4.61 13.75 1.47
N ILE A 177 4.21 13.59 2.73
CA ILE A 177 3.63 14.70 3.52
C ILE A 177 4.61 15.88 3.60
N GLU A 178 5.89 15.62 3.83
CA GLU A 178 6.91 16.68 3.92
C GLU A 178 7.15 17.34 2.56
N ALA A 179 7.21 16.54 1.49
CA ALA A 179 7.39 17.05 0.14
C ALA A 179 6.26 18.00 -0.28
N TYR A 180 5.00 17.65 0.04
CA TYR A 180 3.85 18.49 -0.31
C TYR A 180 3.62 19.65 0.66
N ARG A 181 4.04 19.56 1.92
CA ARG A 181 3.84 20.62 2.93
C ARG A 181 4.40 21.97 2.53
N ASN A 182 5.62 21.99 2.00
CA ASN A 182 6.25 23.21 1.53
C ASN A 182 5.48 23.81 0.35
N GLN A 183 5.08 22.99 -0.60
CA GLN A 183 4.30 23.42 -1.76
C GLN A 183 2.94 23.98 -1.35
N PHE A 184 2.20 23.28 -0.46
CA PHE A 184 0.91 23.72 0.04
C PHE A 184 1.03 25.03 0.84
N THR A 185 2.04 25.13 1.70
CA THR A 185 2.30 26.36 2.45
C THR A 185 2.53 27.55 1.53
N ASN A 186 3.33 27.38 0.47
CA ASN A 186 3.59 28.42 -0.51
C ASN A 186 2.34 28.82 -1.27
N GLN A 187 1.54 27.87 -1.74
CA GLN A 187 0.28 28.15 -2.44
C GLN A 187 -0.72 28.90 -1.55
N ILE A 188 -0.85 28.47 -0.28
CA ILE A 188 -1.77 29.11 0.65
C ILE A 188 -1.30 30.52 1.04
N SER A 189 -0.01 30.73 1.17
CA SER A 189 0.54 32.06 1.51
C SER A 189 0.28 33.09 0.40
N GLN A 190 0.24 32.67 -0.85
CA GLN A 190 0.04 33.53 -2.00
C GLN A 190 -1.44 33.71 -2.36
N ASN A 191 -2.22 32.65 -2.28
CA ASN A 191 -3.53 32.58 -2.91
C ASN A 191 -4.65 32.07 -1.96
N GLY A 192 -4.33 31.89 -0.67
CA GLY A 192 -5.26 31.33 0.31
C GLY A 192 -5.58 29.86 0.08
N VAL A 193 -6.55 29.35 0.85
CA VAL A 193 -6.98 27.93 0.76
C VAL A 193 -7.63 27.63 -0.59
N ASP A 194 -8.46 28.54 -1.09
CA ASP A 194 -9.11 28.40 -2.41
C ASP A 194 -8.10 28.34 -3.54
N GLY A 195 -7.01 29.12 -3.42
CA GLY A 195 -5.90 29.05 -4.39
C GLY A 195 -5.18 27.71 -4.39
N LEU A 196 -5.01 27.06 -3.23
CA LEU A 196 -4.50 25.69 -3.17
C LEU A 196 -5.46 24.69 -3.82
N ILE A 197 -6.75 24.78 -3.55
CA ILE A 197 -7.78 23.92 -4.16
C ILE A 197 -7.71 24.04 -5.68
N LYS A 198 -7.73 25.28 -6.19
CA LYS A 198 -7.62 25.55 -7.64
C LYS A 198 -6.34 24.99 -8.24
N PHE A 199 -5.20 25.19 -7.57
CA PHE A 199 -3.92 24.63 -7.99
C PHE A 199 -3.96 23.11 -8.11
N LEU A 200 -4.54 22.41 -7.13
CA LEU A 200 -4.68 20.94 -7.15
C LEU A 200 -5.58 20.48 -8.30
N GLN A 201 -6.70 21.17 -8.55
CA GLN A 201 -7.63 20.88 -9.64
C GLN A 201 -6.94 21.04 -11.01
N GLU A 202 -6.20 22.12 -11.21
CA GLU A 202 -5.45 22.37 -12.46
C GLU A 202 -4.38 21.30 -12.70
N ARG A 203 -3.65 20.90 -11.64
CA ARG A 203 -2.67 19.80 -11.72
C ARG A 203 -3.33 18.48 -12.05
N ASN A 204 -4.46 18.16 -11.44
CA ASN A 204 -5.22 16.96 -11.73
C ASN A 204 -5.73 16.92 -13.16
N ALA A 205 -6.23 18.05 -13.69
CA ALA A 205 -6.65 18.18 -15.08
C ALA A 205 -5.49 17.95 -16.05
N THR A 206 -4.33 18.57 -15.77
CA THR A 206 -3.10 18.39 -16.57
C THR A 206 -2.65 16.91 -16.59
N LEU A 207 -2.68 16.24 -15.45
CA LEU A 207 -2.29 14.83 -15.35
C LEU A 207 -3.32 13.89 -16.00
N ALA A 208 -4.59 14.26 -16.03
CA ALA A 208 -5.65 13.52 -16.72
C ALA A 208 -5.51 13.57 -18.25
N GLY A 209 -5.00 14.68 -18.79
CA GLY A 209 -4.79 14.87 -20.24
C GLY A 209 -3.51 14.26 -20.78
N LYS A 210 -2.60 13.81 -19.94
CA LYS A 210 -1.39 13.08 -20.37
C LYS A 210 -1.77 11.63 -20.65
N LYS A 211 -1.87 11.28 -21.94
CA LYS A 211 -2.03 9.89 -22.44
C LYS A 211 -0.67 9.20 -22.51
#